data_9455fd524bf4dac11b531c32bc4203b1
#
_entry.id   9455fd524bf4dac11b531c32bc4203b1
#
_cell.length_a   1.000
_cell.length_b   1.000
_cell.length_c   1.000
_cell.angle_alpha   90.00
_cell.angle_beta   90.00
_cell.angle_gamma   90.00
#
_symmetry.space_group_name_H-M   'P 1'
#
loop_
_entity.id
_entity.type
_entity.pdbx_description
1 polymer ?
#
loop_
_entity_poly.entity_id
_entity_poly.type
_entity_poly.pdbx_seq_one_letter_code
_entity_poly.pdbx_strand_id
1 'polypeptide(L)'
;MELIFTILSELGYPVSQEIQDYYDNIQLWEDWWKGYDPKFHRYRITDGEQSMMEKRKQMRMAKTVCEDWANLLLNDKTRILIECDAHDTNTTQKWLTGDEAEQNGGILGANRFWVRGNKAIEREFAQGTVCFYWQLTGSTVQAGKLSATGLALKVIKDAQMIVPLSYTDEDIQDIALASSYVKAGQPYLYLQVFEKHPNDDGYTISNHYYQVNGGGASYSPAPAPNGEVESYELPCKPFVIMKPNLENSIADVPLGMSVYANALDELKSCDLAYDNMFMDTLLGKKRIFMDQAAICLHPPVTVKDEDGHDRVLRQEPDTELTLEKSLYVKTGEQLPGDQKFFEEYNPSLRTDENKENVQFNLNLLSMKVGLGQNRYQFNQQSMATATQV
;
A
#
# COMPACT_ATOMS: atom_id res chain seq x y z
N MET A 1 0.53 -8.89 -13.73
CA MET A 1 -0.55 -9.89 -13.83
C MET A 1 -0.61 -10.58 -15.18
N GLU A 2 -0.54 -9.88 -16.29
CA GLU A 2 -0.58 -10.46 -17.65
C GLU A 2 0.35 -11.66 -17.84
N LEU A 3 1.60 -11.57 -17.31
CA LEU A 3 2.56 -12.67 -17.37
C LEU A 3 2.05 -13.95 -16.69
N ILE A 4 1.44 -13.83 -15.51
CA ILE A 4 0.91 -14.98 -14.76
C ILE A 4 -0.27 -15.61 -15.52
N PHE A 5 -1.17 -14.81 -16.06
CA PHE A 5 -2.30 -15.31 -16.85
C PHE A 5 -1.85 -16.01 -18.12
N THR A 6 -0.82 -15.47 -18.80
CA THR A 6 -0.23 -16.11 -19.98
C THR A 6 0.34 -17.48 -19.63
N ILE A 7 1.14 -17.56 -18.56
CA ILE A 7 1.72 -18.83 -18.10
C ILE A 7 0.62 -19.83 -17.72
N LEU A 8 -0.40 -19.40 -16.99
CA LEU A 8 -1.51 -20.27 -16.59
C LEU A 8 -2.28 -20.79 -17.81
N SER A 9 -2.52 -19.93 -18.81
CA SER A 9 -3.15 -20.34 -20.05
C SER A 9 -2.32 -21.39 -20.82
N GLU A 10 -1.00 -21.24 -20.89
CA GLU A 10 -0.09 -22.22 -21.51
C GLU A 10 -0.04 -23.56 -20.74
N LEU A 11 -0.21 -23.52 -19.42
CA LEU A 11 -0.31 -24.70 -18.57
C LEU A 11 -1.68 -25.40 -18.66
N GLY A 12 -2.66 -24.81 -19.39
CA GLY A 12 -4.00 -25.36 -19.54
C GLY A 12 -5.03 -24.84 -18.53
N TYR A 13 -4.70 -23.79 -17.78
CA TYR A 13 -5.58 -23.14 -16.78
C TYR A 13 -5.99 -21.72 -17.23
N PRO A 14 -6.91 -21.59 -18.21
CA PRO A 14 -7.37 -20.27 -18.64
C PRO A 14 -8.17 -19.58 -17.52
N VAL A 15 -7.84 -18.33 -17.26
CA VAL A 15 -8.55 -17.49 -16.27
C VAL A 15 -9.64 -16.69 -16.97
N SER A 16 -10.84 -16.63 -16.40
CA SER A 16 -11.95 -15.86 -16.97
C SER A 16 -11.64 -14.37 -17.07
N GLN A 17 -12.22 -13.71 -18.07
CA GLN A 17 -12.01 -12.27 -18.28
C GLN A 17 -12.49 -11.44 -17.08
N GLU A 18 -13.58 -11.83 -16.46
CA GLU A 18 -14.15 -11.17 -15.29
C GLU A 18 -13.17 -11.16 -14.10
N ILE A 19 -12.51 -12.29 -13.85
CA ILE A 19 -11.44 -12.35 -12.84
C ILE A 19 -10.27 -11.45 -13.25
N GLN A 20 -9.85 -11.47 -14.51
CA GLN A 20 -8.75 -10.63 -14.98
C GLN A 20 -9.07 -9.13 -14.80
N ASP A 21 -10.28 -8.70 -15.13
CA ASP A 21 -10.73 -7.31 -14.98
C ASP A 21 -10.81 -6.90 -13.49
N TYR A 22 -11.09 -7.84 -12.59
CA TYR A 22 -11.17 -7.59 -11.17
C TYR A 22 -9.81 -7.18 -10.56
N TYR A 23 -8.69 -7.64 -11.13
CA TYR A 23 -7.36 -7.28 -10.66
C TYR A 23 -7.01 -5.80 -10.85
N ASP A 24 -7.70 -5.08 -11.73
CA ASP A 24 -7.57 -3.62 -11.84
C ASP A 24 -8.07 -2.91 -10.57
N ASN A 25 -9.13 -3.43 -9.94
CA ASN A 25 -9.60 -2.94 -8.65
C ASN A 25 -8.60 -3.25 -7.53
N ILE A 26 -8.04 -4.46 -7.51
CA ILE A 26 -6.99 -4.84 -6.53
C ILE A 26 -5.77 -3.93 -6.67
N GLN A 27 -5.37 -3.61 -7.92
CA GLN A 27 -4.27 -2.67 -8.16
C GLN A 27 -4.60 -1.25 -7.67
N LEU A 28 -5.81 -0.77 -7.91
CA LEU A 28 -6.27 0.53 -7.40
C LEU A 28 -6.21 0.58 -5.88
N TRP A 29 -6.69 -0.47 -5.20
CA TRP A 29 -6.61 -0.54 -3.74
C TRP A 29 -5.17 -0.60 -3.23
N GLU A 30 -4.29 -1.33 -3.91
CA GLU A 30 -2.86 -1.37 -3.59
C GLU A 30 -2.22 0.01 -3.70
N ASP A 31 -2.56 0.78 -4.72
CA ASP A 31 -2.06 2.14 -4.93
C ASP A 31 -2.51 3.06 -3.79
N TRP A 32 -3.77 2.98 -3.37
CA TRP A 32 -4.29 3.71 -2.22
C TRP A 32 -3.65 3.29 -0.90
N TRP A 33 -3.41 2.00 -0.68
CA TRP A 33 -2.69 1.51 0.50
C TRP A 33 -1.24 2.01 0.53
N LYS A 34 -0.56 2.04 -0.60
CA LYS A 34 0.76 2.66 -0.76
C LYS A 34 0.73 4.19 -0.59
N GLY A 35 -0.45 4.78 -0.64
CA GLY A 35 -0.69 6.21 -0.50
C GLY A 35 -0.46 6.99 -1.77
N TYR A 36 -0.55 6.38 -2.95
CA TYR A 36 -0.36 7.10 -4.21
C TYR A 36 -1.16 6.50 -5.36
N ASP A 37 -2.27 7.12 -5.69
CA ASP A 37 -3.01 6.90 -6.94
C ASP A 37 -2.58 7.94 -7.98
N PRO A 38 -1.91 7.55 -9.09
CA PRO A 38 -1.45 8.49 -10.12
C PRO A 38 -2.57 9.30 -10.76
N LYS A 39 -3.77 8.75 -10.87
CA LYS A 39 -4.92 9.40 -11.50
C LYS A 39 -5.48 10.54 -10.65
N PHE A 40 -5.34 10.46 -9.34
CA PHE A 40 -5.85 11.46 -8.41
C PHE A 40 -4.74 12.38 -7.86
N HIS A 41 -3.61 11.81 -7.44
CA HIS A 41 -2.57 12.58 -6.75
C HIS A 41 -1.68 13.40 -7.69
N ARG A 42 -1.74 13.14 -8.99
CA ARG A 42 -1.00 13.89 -10.00
C ARG A 42 -1.95 14.78 -10.79
N TYR A 43 -1.71 16.07 -10.79
CA TYR A 43 -2.54 17.01 -11.52
C TYR A 43 -1.70 18.08 -12.21
N ARG A 44 -2.25 18.66 -13.27
CA ARG A 44 -1.59 19.67 -14.06
C ARG A 44 -2.06 21.06 -13.62
N ILE A 45 -1.10 21.93 -13.32
CA ILE A 45 -1.33 23.35 -13.17
C ILE A 45 -0.86 24.05 -14.45
N THR A 46 -1.69 24.94 -14.98
CA THR A 46 -1.32 25.77 -16.14
C THR A 46 -1.23 27.20 -15.67
N ASP A 47 -0.06 27.81 -15.83
CA ASP A 47 0.19 29.22 -15.59
C ASP A 47 0.55 29.87 -16.92
N GLY A 48 -0.43 30.52 -17.54
CA GLY A 48 -0.30 31.07 -18.88
C GLY A 48 0.12 30.04 -19.92
N GLU A 49 1.34 30.16 -20.44
CA GLU A 49 1.89 29.26 -21.47
C GLU A 49 2.61 28.02 -20.88
N GLN A 50 2.90 28.04 -19.58
CA GLN A 50 3.62 26.97 -18.93
C GLN A 50 2.67 26.04 -18.18
N SER A 51 2.87 24.74 -18.35
CA SER A 51 2.16 23.74 -17.57
C SER A 51 3.12 22.91 -16.75
N MET A 52 2.87 22.82 -15.44
CA MET A 52 3.64 22.00 -14.50
C MET A 52 2.79 20.88 -13.94
N MET A 53 3.43 19.75 -13.66
CA MET A 53 2.79 18.63 -12.96
C MET A 53 3.06 18.76 -11.46
N GLU A 54 1.98 18.87 -10.70
CA GLU A 54 2.01 18.94 -9.24
C GLU A 54 1.57 17.62 -8.62
N LYS A 55 1.96 17.43 -7.36
CA LYS A 55 1.59 16.25 -6.57
C LYS A 55 0.87 16.68 -5.29
N ARG A 56 -0.36 16.17 -5.11
CA ARG A 56 -1.13 16.38 -3.87
C ARG A 56 -0.44 15.76 -2.67
N LYS A 57 -0.59 16.40 -1.53
CA LYS A 57 -0.18 15.85 -0.24
C LYS A 57 -1.14 14.75 0.18
N GLN A 58 -0.63 13.73 0.86
CA GLN A 58 -1.36 12.51 1.18
C GLN A 58 -1.39 12.31 2.69
N MET A 59 -2.55 12.01 3.25
CA MET A 59 -2.71 11.57 4.63
C MET A 59 -2.43 10.08 4.81
N ARG A 60 -2.53 9.29 3.75
CA ARG A 60 -2.36 7.83 3.73
C ARG A 60 -3.31 7.09 4.67
N MET A 61 -4.53 7.58 4.78
CA MET A 61 -5.52 7.01 5.68
C MET A 61 -5.92 5.58 5.33
N ALA A 62 -5.85 5.18 4.04
CA ALA A 62 -6.12 3.80 3.64
C ALA A 62 -5.22 2.79 4.39
N LYS A 63 -3.92 3.09 4.51
CA LYS A 63 -2.98 2.24 5.27
C LYS A 63 -3.32 2.24 6.76
N THR A 64 -3.60 3.39 7.35
CA THR A 64 -3.95 3.54 8.78
C THR A 64 -5.20 2.73 9.13
N VAL A 65 -6.23 2.76 8.29
CA VAL A 65 -7.46 1.96 8.45
C VAL A 65 -7.15 0.47 8.49
N CYS A 66 -6.32 -0.02 7.57
CA CYS A 66 -5.95 -1.44 7.52
C CYS A 66 -5.09 -1.87 8.72
N GLU A 67 -4.16 -1.02 9.16
CA GLU A 67 -3.37 -1.24 10.38
C GLU A 67 -4.25 -1.31 11.63
N ASP A 68 -5.26 -0.43 11.72
CA ASP A 68 -6.22 -0.43 12.83
C ASP A 68 -7.03 -1.73 12.88
N TRP A 69 -7.58 -2.17 11.74
CA TRP A 69 -8.31 -3.43 11.68
C TRP A 69 -7.40 -4.63 12.03
N ALA A 70 -6.17 -4.67 11.52
CA ALA A 70 -5.23 -5.73 11.85
C ALA A 70 -4.93 -5.78 13.36
N ASN A 71 -4.73 -4.62 13.97
CA ASN A 71 -4.44 -4.51 15.41
C ASN A 71 -5.65 -4.80 16.29
N LEU A 72 -6.86 -4.59 15.80
CA LEU A 72 -8.09 -4.96 16.52
C LEU A 72 -8.33 -6.47 16.49
N LEU A 73 -8.04 -7.14 15.36
CA LEU A 73 -8.33 -8.57 15.17
C LEU A 73 -7.21 -9.47 15.71
N LEU A 74 -5.95 -9.12 15.47
CA LEU A 74 -4.80 -9.94 15.88
C LEU A 74 -3.72 -9.09 16.53
N ASN A 75 -3.74 -9.05 17.85
CA ASN A 75 -2.78 -8.34 18.68
C ASN A 75 -2.13 -9.28 19.70
N ASP A 76 -1.30 -8.73 20.59
CA ASP A 76 -0.58 -9.46 21.64
C ASP A 76 -1.49 -10.07 22.72
N LYS A 77 -2.75 -9.62 22.83
CA LYS A 77 -3.75 -10.16 23.77
C LYS A 77 -4.62 -11.25 23.16
N THR A 78 -4.63 -11.37 21.83
CA THR A 78 -5.41 -12.40 21.14
C THR A 78 -4.90 -13.79 21.53
N ARG A 79 -5.79 -14.72 21.84
CA ARG A 79 -5.47 -16.11 22.21
C ARG A 79 -6.26 -17.08 21.33
N ILE A 80 -5.60 -18.14 20.92
CA ILE A 80 -6.18 -19.25 20.17
C ILE A 80 -6.33 -20.42 21.14
N LEU A 81 -7.56 -20.77 21.45
CA LEU A 81 -7.88 -21.88 22.33
C LEU A 81 -8.52 -23.00 21.53
N ILE A 82 -8.14 -24.24 21.84
CA ILE A 82 -8.75 -25.42 21.26
C ILE A 82 -9.75 -25.96 22.26
N GLU A 83 -11.02 -25.97 21.88
CA GLU A 83 -12.10 -26.61 22.61
C GLU A 83 -12.48 -27.89 21.86
N CYS A 84 -12.30 -29.06 22.47
CA CYS A 84 -12.82 -30.29 21.95
C CYS A 84 -13.21 -31.25 23.10
N ASP A 85 -14.18 -32.10 22.82
CA ASP A 85 -14.69 -33.09 23.78
C ASP A 85 -13.70 -34.28 24.02
N ALA A 86 -12.59 -34.33 23.29
CA ALA A 86 -11.61 -35.39 23.41
C ALA A 86 -10.63 -35.13 24.55
N HIS A 87 -10.20 -36.19 25.21
CA HIS A 87 -9.32 -36.15 26.40
C HIS A 87 -7.93 -35.54 26.21
N ASP A 88 -7.58 -35.09 24.98
CA ASP A 88 -6.22 -34.62 24.66
C ASP A 88 -6.12 -33.20 24.09
N THR A 89 -7.00 -32.30 24.54
CA THR A 89 -6.95 -30.86 24.19
C THR A 89 -5.59 -30.26 24.50
N ASN A 90 -4.96 -30.64 25.59
CA ASN A 90 -3.67 -30.08 26.03
C ASN A 90 -2.51 -30.42 25.09
N THR A 91 -2.45 -31.64 24.54
CA THR A 91 -1.40 -32.02 23.57
C THR A 91 -1.56 -31.29 22.26
N THR A 92 -2.79 -31.18 21.75
CA THR A 92 -3.08 -30.44 20.51
C THR A 92 -2.83 -28.95 20.68
N GLN A 93 -3.23 -28.34 21.81
CA GLN A 93 -2.94 -26.95 22.13
C GLN A 93 -1.42 -26.69 22.18
N LYS A 94 -0.65 -27.57 22.88
CA LYS A 94 0.81 -27.45 22.95
C LYS A 94 1.47 -27.59 21.58
N TRP A 95 0.97 -28.50 20.74
CA TRP A 95 1.44 -28.66 19.38
C TRP A 95 1.19 -27.41 18.54
N LEU A 96 0.00 -26.78 18.69
CA LEU A 96 -0.40 -25.64 17.88
C LEU A 96 0.29 -24.35 18.35
N THR A 97 0.19 -24.00 19.62
CA THR A 97 0.60 -22.68 20.15
C THR A 97 1.73 -22.73 21.16
N GLY A 98 2.13 -23.92 21.63
CA GLY A 98 3.05 -24.09 22.76
C GLY A 98 2.36 -23.90 24.09
N ASP A 99 2.91 -23.04 24.94
CA ASP A 99 2.29 -22.70 26.21
C ASP A 99 0.96 -21.95 26.01
N GLU A 100 -0.07 -22.32 26.78
CA GLU A 100 -1.41 -21.70 26.67
C GLU A 100 -1.41 -20.23 27.07
N ALA A 101 -0.56 -19.84 28.01
CA ALA A 101 -0.52 -18.46 28.50
C ALA A 101 0.22 -17.52 27.54
N GLU A 102 1.40 -17.91 27.06
CA GLU A 102 2.23 -17.05 26.21
C GLU A 102 1.97 -17.25 24.72
N GLN A 103 1.59 -18.48 24.31
CA GLN A 103 1.31 -18.84 22.91
C GLN A 103 2.38 -18.43 21.89
N ASN A 104 3.64 -18.44 22.31
CA ASN A 104 4.80 -18.07 21.48
C ASN A 104 5.53 -19.28 20.90
N GLY A 105 5.07 -20.48 21.22
CA GLY A 105 5.64 -21.76 20.81
C GLY A 105 4.80 -22.50 19.76
N GLY A 106 4.97 -23.82 19.74
CA GLY A 106 4.27 -24.71 18.82
C GLY A 106 4.54 -24.42 17.34
N ILE A 107 3.68 -24.95 16.47
CA ILE A 107 3.84 -24.75 15.02
C ILE A 107 3.57 -23.29 14.60
N LEU A 108 2.66 -22.60 15.30
CA LEU A 108 2.37 -21.20 15.02
C LEU A 108 3.54 -20.29 15.41
N GLY A 109 4.14 -20.54 16.59
CA GLY A 109 5.32 -19.80 17.04
C GLY A 109 6.54 -20.03 16.13
N ALA A 110 6.82 -21.29 15.77
CA ALA A 110 7.90 -21.65 14.85
C ALA A 110 7.75 -20.95 13.46
N ASN A 111 6.54 -20.73 13.01
CA ASN A 111 6.22 -20.02 11.76
C ASN A 111 6.02 -18.51 11.94
N ARG A 112 6.23 -17.94 13.14
CA ARG A 112 6.03 -16.53 13.47
C ARG A 112 4.62 -16.04 13.09
N PHE A 113 3.60 -16.86 13.39
CA PHE A 113 2.22 -16.59 12.96
C PHE A 113 1.71 -15.24 13.45
N TRP A 114 1.94 -14.86 14.70
CA TRP A 114 1.44 -13.59 15.26
C TRP A 114 1.89 -12.37 14.48
N VAL A 115 3.17 -12.31 14.09
CA VAL A 115 3.70 -11.21 13.28
C VAL A 115 3.26 -11.30 11.82
N ARG A 116 3.29 -12.51 11.24
CA ARG A 116 2.91 -12.69 9.84
C ARG A 116 1.41 -12.57 9.64
N GLY A 117 0.63 -13.07 10.60
CA GLY A 117 -0.83 -13.00 10.58
C GLY A 117 -1.34 -11.55 10.69
N ASN A 118 -0.82 -10.76 11.63
CA ASN A 118 -1.19 -9.35 11.72
C ASN A 118 -0.93 -8.61 10.39
N LYS A 119 0.26 -8.79 9.80
CA LYS A 119 0.59 -8.22 8.48
C LYS A 119 -0.23 -8.81 7.34
N ALA A 120 -0.71 -10.04 7.48
CA ALA A 120 -1.60 -10.65 6.50
C ALA A 120 -2.99 -10.03 6.57
N ILE A 121 -3.53 -9.83 7.78
CA ILE A 121 -4.80 -9.15 8.01
C ILE A 121 -4.75 -7.71 7.49
N GLU A 122 -3.67 -6.95 7.75
CA GLU A 122 -3.50 -5.62 7.17
C GLU A 122 -3.64 -5.65 5.64
N ARG A 123 -3.01 -6.63 4.99
CA ARG A 123 -3.08 -6.77 3.52
C ARG A 123 -4.42 -7.31 3.03
N GLU A 124 -5.07 -8.18 3.81
CA GLU A 124 -6.42 -8.66 3.57
C GLU A 124 -7.41 -7.50 3.50
N PHE A 125 -7.39 -6.62 4.50
CA PHE A 125 -8.23 -5.42 4.51
C PHE A 125 -7.86 -4.41 3.41
N ALA A 126 -6.59 -4.38 3.00
CA ALA A 126 -6.13 -3.52 1.92
C ALA A 126 -6.56 -4.00 0.54
N GLN A 127 -6.38 -5.27 0.22
CA GLN A 127 -6.57 -5.84 -1.12
C GLN A 127 -7.73 -6.81 -1.22
N GLY A 128 -8.41 -7.09 -0.11
CA GLY A 128 -9.57 -7.98 -0.07
C GLY A 128 -9.26 -9.46 0.06
N THR A 129 -8.06 -9.93 -0.25
CA THR A 129 -7.75 -11.37 -0.27
C THR A 129 -6.33 -11.65 0.15
N VAL A 130 -6.16 -12.66 1.02
CA VAL A 130 -4.86 -13.23 1.43
C VAL A 130 -4.99 -14.74 1.47
N CYS A 131 -3.91 -15.45 1.16
CA CYS A 131 -3.87 -16.91 1.22
C CYS A 131 -2.80 -17.39 2.20
N PHE A 132 -3.21 -18.24 3.16
CA PHE A 132 -2.30 -19.07 3.94
C PHE A 132 -2.25 -20.46 3.34
N TYR A 133 -1.07 -21.03 3.25
CA TYR A 133 -0.91 -22.41 2.75
C TYR A 133 0.24 -23.12 3.41
N TRP A 134 0.13 -24.45 3.45
CA TRP A 134 1.18 -25.32 3.91
C TRP A 134 2.10 -25.72 2.76
N GLN A 135 3.39 -25.52 2.94
CA GLN A 135 4.41 -25.95 2.01
C GLN A 135 5.32 -26.99 2.66
N LEU A 136 5.50 -28.12 1.99
CA LEU A 136 6.51 -29.10 2.35
C LEU A 136 7.90 -28.54 2.06
N THR A 137 8.82 -28.66 3.01
CA THR A 137 10.21 -28.22 2.86
C THR A 137 11.14 -29.41 2.78
N GLY A 138 12.12 -29.34 1.85
CA GLY A 138 13.06 -30.43 1.61
C GLY A 138 12.37 -31.73 1.17
N SER A 139 11.34 -31.58 0.32
CA SER A 139 10.57 -32.69 -0.22
C SER A 139 11.41 -33.51 -1.19
N THR A 140 11.38 -34.84 -1.03
CA THR A 140 12.03 -35.79 -1.93
C THR A 140 11.08 -36.96 -2.16
N VAL A 141 11.07 -37.51 -3.38
CA VAL A 141 10.34 -38.75 -3.67
C VAL A 141 11.35 -39.87 -3.80
N GLN A 142 11.27 -40.87 -2.88
CA GLN A 142 12.07 -42.09 -2.91
C GLN A 142 11.17 -43.32 -2.99
N ALA A 143 11.36 -44.12 -4.01
CA ALA A 143 10.53 -45.31 -4.25
C ALA A 143 9.02 -45.07 -4.27
N GLY A 144 8.57 -43.94 -4.85
CA GLY A 144 7.17 -43.57 -4.91
C GLY A 144 6.58 -43.04 -3.58
N LYS A 145 7.40 -42.86 -2.54
CA LYS A 145 6.97 -42.28 -1.26
C LYS A 145 7.50 -40.87 -1.14
N LEU A 146 6.60 -39.93 -0.89
CA LEU A 146 6.91 -38.54 -0.58
C LEU A 146 7.50 -38.48 0.85
N SER A 147 8.66 -37.86 0.98
CA SER A 147 9.31 -37.58 2.26
C SER A 147 9.62 -36.09 2.30
N ALA A 148 9.40 -35.43 3.43
CA ALA A 148 9.71 -34.04 3.65
C ALA A 148 10.47 -33.84 4.97
N THR A 149 11.38 -32.89 5.02
CA THR A 149 12.12 -32.55 6.24
C THR A 149 11.34 -31.65 7.19
N GLY A 150 10.32 -30.97 6.70
CA GLY A 150 9.50 -30.07 7.51
C GLY A 150 8.25 -29.55 6.78
N LEU A 151 7.43 -28.89 7.57
CA LEU A 151 6.20 -28.21 7.12
C LEU A 151 6.29 -26.73 7.48
N ALA A 152 6.15 -25.86 6.50
CA ALA A 152 6.19 -24.41 6.68
C ALA A 152 4.83 -23.79 6.37
N LEU A 153 4.32 -22.97 7.29
CA LEU A 153 3.18 -22.11 7.01
C LEU A 153 3.65 -20.91 6.21
N LYS A 154 3.17 -20.82 4.99
CA LYS A 154 3.42 -19.71 4.06
C LYS A 154 2.21 -18.80 3.96
N VAL A 155 2.45 -17.57 3.54
CA VAL A 155 1.39 -16.60 3.33
C VAL A 155 1.66 -15.81 2.05
N ILE A 156 0.68 -15.76 1.17
CA ILE A 156 0.63 -14.84 0.03
C ILE A 156 -0.21 -13.65 0.48
N LYS A 157 0.45 -12.51 0.63
CA LYS A 157 -0.16 -11.25 1.11
C LYS A 157 -0.61 -10.34 -0.01
N ASP A 158 -0.09 -10.56 -1.20
CA ASP A 158 -0.45 -9.80 -2.39
C ASP A 158 -1.55 -10.54 -3.13
N ALA A 159 -2.76 -9.99 -3.11
CA ALA A 159 -3.92 -10.58 -3.75
C ALA A 159 -3.71 -10.76 -5.26
N GLN A 160 -2.85 -9.97 -5.89
CA GLN A 160 -2.48 -10.15 -7.30
C GLN A 160 -1.74 -11.48 -7.57
N MET A 161 -1.16 -12.09 -6.55
CA MET A 161 -0.44 -13.36 -6.65
C MET A 161 -1.31 -14.58 -6.32
N ILE A 162 -2.62 -14.38 -6.13
CA ILE A 162 -3.60 -15.42 -5.78
C ILE A 162 -4.60 -15.50 -6.93
N VAL A 163 -4.58 -16.57 -7.72
CA VAL A 163 -5.44 -16.70 -8.91
C VAL A 163 -6.39 -17.88 -8.73
N PRO A 164 -7.71 -17.63 -8.53
CA PRO A 164 -8.72 -18.68 -8.57
C PRO A 164 -8.76 -19.33 -9.95
N LEU A 165 -8.78 -20.67 -10.00
CA LEU A 165 -8.87 -21.45 -11.23
C LEU A 165 -10.23 -22.10 -11.37
N SER A 166 -10.73 -22.67 -10.27
CA SER A 166 -12.12 -23.17 -10.19
C SER A 166 -12.72 -22.78 -8.83
N TYR A 167 -14.01 -22.49 -8.84
CA TYR A 167 -14.76 -22.10 -7.65
C TYR A 167 -16.25 -22.42 -7.82
N THR A 168 -16.92 -22.59 -6.71
CA THR A 168 -18.38 -22.73 -6.63
C THR A 168 -18.85 -21.68 -5.62
N ASP A 169 -19.63 -20.73 -6.08
CA ASP A 169 -19.99 -19.54 -5.32
C ASP A 169 -18.71 -18.83 -4.82
N GLU A 170 -18.52 -18.74 -3.53
CA GLU A 170 -17.32 -18.15 -2.91
C GLU A 170 -16.21 -19.15 -2.53
N ASP A 171 -16.48 -20.47 -2.64
CA ASP A 171 -15.50 -21.50 -2.28
C ASP A 171 -14.57 -21.80 -3.44
N ILE A 172 -13.31 -21.39 -3.29
CA ILE A 172 -12.23 -21.67 -4.25
C ILE A 172 -11.79 -23.12 -4.07
N GLN A 173 -11.92 -23.92 -5.13
CA GLN A 173 -11.52 -25.32 -5.17
C GLN A 173 -10.10 -25.47 -5.70
N ASP A 174 -9.84 -24.93 -6.89
CA ASP A 174 -8.51 -24.94 -7.49
C ASP A 174 -7.94 -23.52 -7.50
N ILE A 175 -6.64 -23.41 -7.22
CA ILE A 175 -5.99 -22.12 -7.09
C ILE A 175 -4.55 -22.17 -7.60
N ALA A 176 -4.10 -21.09 -8.21
CA ALA A 176 -2.70 -20.85 -8.48
C ALA A 176 -2.16 -19.75 -7.54
N LEU A 177 -1.07 -20.05 -6.87
CA LEU A 177 -0.35 -19.15 -5.99
C LEU A 177 0.99 -18.79 -6.60
N ALA A 178 1.19 -17.51 -6.85
CA ALA A 178 2.45 -17.00 -7.40
C ALA A 178 3.32 -16.36 -6.31
N SER A 179 4.61 -16.44 -6.47
CA SER A 179 5.56 -15.67 -5.67
C SER A 179 6.78 -15.32 -6.51
N SER A 180 7.34 -14.14 -6.28
CA SER A 180 8.57 -13.71 -6.93
C SER A 180 9.75 -13.80 -5.98
N TYR A 181 10.92 -14.19 -6.49
CA TYR A 181 12.17 -14.16 -5.74
C TYR A 181 13.32 -13.73 -6.65
N VAL A 182 14.39 -13.26 -6.03
CA VAL A 182 15.62 -12.87 -6.76
C VAL A 182 16.75 -13.81 -6.35
N LYS A 183 17.44 -14.38 -7.33
CA LYS A 183 18.63 -15.21 -7.14
C LYS A 183 19.75 -14.70 -8.04
N ALA A 184 20.90 -14.38 -7.46
CA ALA A 184 22.06 -13.83 -8.17
C ALA A 184 21.72 -12.60 -9.04
N GLY A 185 20.83 -11.72 -8.55
CA GLY A 185 20.39 -10.52 -9.27
C GLY A 185 19.37 -10.75 -10.38
N GLN A 186 18.98 -12.00 -10.64
CA GLN A 186 17.96 -12.36 -11.63
C GLN A 186 16.61 -12.58 -10.94
N PRO A 187 15.52 -12.01 -11.47
CA PRO A 187 14.18 -12.25 -10.97
C PRO A 187 13.63 -13.60 -11.47
N TYR A 188 12.97 -14.28 -10.57
CA TYR A 188 12.27 -15.53 -10.82
C TYR A 188 10.83 -15.45 -10.35
N LEU A 189 9.95 -16.15 -11.06
CA LEU A 189 8.57 -16.41 -10.67
C LEU A 189 8.46 -17.89 -10.26
N TYR A 190 7.88 -18.11 -9.10
CA TYR A 190 7.49 -19.43 -8.61
C TYR A 190 5.97 -19.50 -8.62
N LEU A 191 5.40 -20.44 -9.33
CA LEU A 191 3.98 -20.67 -9.45
C LEU A 191 3.64 -22.06 -8.93
N GLN A 192 2.74 -22.12 -7.95
CA GLN A 192 2.18 -23.37 -7.43
C GLN A 192 0.72 -23.47 -7.84
N VAL A 193 0.36 -24.58 -8.46
CA VAL A 193 -1.03 -24.88 -8.82
C VAL A 193 -1.53 -25.98 -7.88
N PHE A 194 -2.68 -25.73 -7.28
CA PHE A 194 -3.36 -26.63 -6.35
C PHE A 194 -4.65 -27.08 -7.02
N GLU A 195 -4.74 -28.37 -7.35
CA GLU A 195 -5.90 -28.99 -7.99
C GLU A 195 -6.55 -29.97 -7.06
N LYS A 196 -7.85 -29.82 -6.86
CA LYS A 196 -8.67 -30.73 -6.06
C LYS A 196 -8.87 -32.05 -6.79
N HIS A 197 -8.75 -33.16 -6.08
CA HIS A 197 -9.11 -34.47 -6.65
C HIS A 197 -10.61 -34.57 -6.87
N PRO A 198 -11.05 -35.17 -7.98
CA PRO A 198 -12.48 -35.29 -8.28
C PRO A 198 -13.23 -36.27 -7.38
N ASN A 199 -12.50 -37.21 -6.74
CA ASN A 199 -13.12 -38.33 -6.02
C ASN A 199 -12.90 -38.31 -4.50
N ASP A 200 -12.03 -37.42 -3.98
CA ASP A 200 -11.71 -37.30 -2.57
C ASP A 200 -11.39 -35.84 -2.19
N ASP A 201 -11.05 -35.60 -0.93
CA ASP A 201 -10.66 -34.26 -0.44
C ASP A 201 -9.17 -33.94 -0.62
N GLY A 202 -8.45 -34.78 -1.36
CA GLY A 202 -7.05 -34.60 -1.66
C GLY A 202 -6.77 -33.53 -2.71
N TYR A 203 -5.50 -33.13 -2.76
CA TYR A 203 -5.00 -32.13 -3.69
C TYR A 203 -3.71 -32.58 -4.36
N THR A 204 -3.61 -32.34 -5.66
CA THR A 204 -2.34 -32.39 -6.39
C THR A 204 -1.73 -30.99 -6.40
N ILE A 205 -0.47 -30.87 -6.00
CA ILE A 205 0.29 -29.61 -6.01
C ILE A 205 1.35 -29.72 -7.07
N SER A 206 1.34 -28.80 -8.04
CA SER A 206 2.32 -28.68 -9.11
C SER A 206 3.16 -27.42 -8.95
N ASN A 207 4.48 -27.56 -9.00
CA ASN A 207 5.44 -26.48 -8.80
C ASN A 207 6.11 -26.11 -10.12
N HIS A 208 5.96 -24.86 -10.54
CA HIS A 208 6.54 -24.34 -11.78
C HIS A 208 7.47 -23.18 -11.46
N TYR A 209 8.64 -23.18 -12.09
CA TYR A 209 9.66 -22.17 -11.89
C TYR A 209 9.98 -21.50 -13.23
N TYR A 210 10.01 -20.17 -13.25
CA TYR A 210 10.32 -19.40 -14.41
C TYR A 210 11.35 -18.32 -14.10
N GLN A 211 12.33 -18.15 -14.97
CA GLN A 211 13.18 -16.98 -14.97
C GLN A 211 12.49 -15.87 -15.76
N VAL A 212 12.41 -14.69 -15.16
CA VAL A 212 11.76 -13.51 -15.76
C VAL A 212 12.83 -12.63 -16.37
N ASN A 213 12.68 -12.27 -17.64
CA ASN A 213 13.62 -11.48 -18.40
C ASN A 213 12.99 -10.16 -18.85
N GLY A 214 13.83 -9.17 -19.17
CA GLY A 214 13.36 -7.91 -19.75
C GLY A 214 12.37 -7.11 -18.91
N GLY A 215 12.50 -7.14 -17.58
CA GLY A 215 11.57 -6.42 -16.68
C GLY A 215 10.14 -6.98 -16.67
N GLY A 216 9.95 -8.25 -17.00
CA GLY A 216 8.63 -8.91 -17.05
C GLY A 216 8.10 -9.12 -18.48
N ALA A 217 8.84 -8.75 -19.50
CA ALA A 217 8.39 -8.85 -20.89
C ALA A 217 8.50 -10.28 -21.47
N SER A 218 9.35 -11.13 -20.88
CA SER A 218 9.53 -12.52 -21.33
C SER A 218 9.90 -13.43 -20.17
N TYR A 219 9.69 -14.72 -20.31
CA TYR A 219 10.01 -15.74 -19.31
C TYR A 219 10.53 -16.99 -19.99
N SER A 220 11.25 -17.79 -19.22
CA SER A 220 11.71 -19.12 -19.63
C SER A 220 11.60 -20.08 -18.45
N PRO A 221 11.24 -21.36 -18.70
CA PRO A 221 11.23 -22.36 -17.63
C PRO A 221 12.61 -22.44 -16.95
N ALA A 222 12.60 -22.56 -15.64
CA ALA A 222 13.80 -22.71 -14.83
C ALA A 222 13.72 -24.01 -14.00
N PRO A 223 14.86 -24.64 -13.71
CA PRO A 223 14.85 -25.84 -12.89
C PRO A 223 14.45 -25.51 -11.44
N ALA A 224 13.80 -26.47 -10.78
CA ALA A 224 13.46 -26.36 -9.37
C ALA A 224 14.69 -26.06 -8.50
N PRO A 225 14.66 -25.08 -7.61
CA PRO A 225 15.77 -24.82 -6.71
C PRO A 225 15.97 -26.03 -5.78
N ASN A 226 17.23 -26.44 -5.60
CA ASN A 226 17.63 -27.53 -4.69
C ASN A 226 17.03 -28.92 -4.99
N GLY A 227 16.53 -29.18 -6.22
CA GLY A 227 15.95 -30.45 -6.59
C GLY A 227 14.62 -30.75 -5.89
N GLU A 228 13.85 -29.72 -5.57
CA GLU A 228 12.48 -29.87 -5.07
C GLU A 228 11.60 -30.65 -6.05
N VAL A 229 10.62 -31.35 -5.52
CA VAL A 229 9.70 -32.19 -6.31
C VAL A 229 8.79 -31.30 -7.16
N GLU A 230 8.66 -31.62 -8.44
CA GLU A 230 7.81 -30.86 -9.36
C GLU A 230 6.32 -31.04 -9.07
N SER A 231 5.90 -32.22 -8.60
CA SER A 231 4.51 -32.47 -8.24
C SER A 231 4.40 -33.49 -7.10
N TYR A 232 3.41 -33.29 -6.23
CA TYR A 232 3.08 -34.20 -5.13
C TYR A 232 1.60 -34.09 -4.74
N GLU A 233 1.12 -35.10 -4.02
CA GLU A 233 -0.27 -35.16 -3.57
C GLU A 233 -0.37 -34.98 -2.05
N LEU A 234 -1.41 -34.32 -1.58
CA LEU A 234 -1.79 -34.21 -0.17
C LEU A 234 -3.21 -34.72 0.05
N PRO A 235 -3.50 -35.37 1.19
CA PRO A 235 -4.81 -35.96 1.47
C PRO A 235 -5.88 -34.93 1.92
N CYS A 236 -5.54 -33.64 1.99
CA CYS A 236 -6.45 -32.59 2.46
C CYS A 236 -6.14 -31.27 1.79
N LYS A 237 -7.06 -30.32 1.88
CA LYS A 237 -6.90 -28.94 1.38
C LYS A 237 -5.74 -28.23 2.11
N PRO A 238 -4.66 -27.88 1.41
CA PRO A 238 -3.46 -27.33 2.06
C PRO A 238 -3.46 -25.80 2.14
N PHE A 239 -4.52 -25.11 1.76
CA PHE A 239 -4.61 -23.65 1.76
C PHE A 239 -5.91 -23.16 2.36
N VAL A 240 -5.88 -21.95 2.85
CA VAL A 240 -7.04 -21.19 3.36
C VAL A 240 -6.99 -19.79 2.79
N ILE A 241 -8.10 -19.39 2.17
CA ILE A 241 -8.30 -18.01 1.71
C ILE A 241 -8.96 -17.23 2.84
N MET A 242 -8.39 -16.07 3.15
CA MET A 242 -8.97 -15.11 4.08
C MET A 242 -9.46 -13.91 3.30
N LYS A 243 -10.69 -13.48 3.59
CA LYS A 243 -11.36 -12.32 2.99
C LYS A 243 -12.02 -11.53 4.12
N PRO A 244 -12.05 -10.17 4.07
CA PRO A 244 -12.89 -9.40 4.96
C PRO A 244 -14.35 -9.87 4.83
N ASN A 245 -15.08 -9.92 5.93
CA ASN A 245 -16.50 -10.30 5.91
C ASN A 245 -17.36 -9.17 5.32
N LEU A 246 -17.10 -8.86 4.06
CA LEU A 246 -17.80 -7.85 3.26
C LEU A 246 -18.27 -8.50 1.96
N GLU A 247 -19.54 -8.26 1.64
CA GLU A 247 -20.12 -8.67 0.36
C GLU A 247 -19.40 -7.96 -0.80
N ASN A 248 -18.98 -8.70 -1.80
CA ASN A 248 -18.36 -8.14 -2.99
C ASN A 248 -19.42 -7.52 -3.91
N SER A 249 -19.57 -6.20 -3.82
CA SER A 249 -20.55 -5.45 -4.61
C SER A 249 -20.03 -5.00 -5.98
N ILE A 250 -18.79 -5.35 -6.34
CA ILE A 250 -18.15 -4.89 -7.58
C ILE A 250 -18.28 -5.93 -8.69
N ALA A 251 -18.03 -7.20 -8.38
CA ALA A 251 -18.09 -8.30 -9.33
C ALA A 251 -18.44 -9.59 -8.61
N ASP A 252 -19.06 -10.53 -9.35
CA ASP A 252 -19.39 -11.87 -8.86
C ASP A 252 -18.17 -12.80 -9.03
N VAL A 253 -17.14 -12.54 -8.24
CA VAL A 253 -15.89 -13.30 -8.23
C VAL A 253 -15.58 -13.80 -6.82
N PRO A 254 -14.88 -14.94 -6.67
CA PRO A 254 -14.60 -15.52 -5.37
C PRO A 254 -13.54 -14.76 -4.55
N LEU A 255 -13.04 -13.63 -5.05
CA LEU A 255 -12.09 -12.77 -4.36
C LEU A 255 -12.81 -11.75 -3.48
N GLY A 256 -12.22 -11.40 -2.36
CA GLY A 256 -12.76 -10.42 -1.43
C GLY A 256 -12.52 -8.97 -1.88
N MET A 257 -13.22 -8.05 -1.24
CA MET A 257 -13.16 -6.61 -1.49
C MET A 257 -12.38 -5.89 -0.39
N SER A 258 -11.66 -4.82 -0.75
CA SER A 258 -10.99 -3.96 0.24
C SER A 258 -12.00 -3.29 1.19
N VAL A 259 -11.61 -3.13 2.46
CA VAL A 259 -12.44 -2.45 3.47
C VAL A 259 -12.79 -1.00 3.10
N TYR A 260 -11.94 -0.35 2.32
CA TYR A 260 -12.19 1.01 1.82
C TYR A 260 -12.60 1.07 0.35
N ALA A 261 -12.95 -0.05 -0.28
CA ALA A 261 -13.41 -0.04 -1.67
C ALA A 261 -14.61 0.91 -1.88
N ASN A 262 -15.56 0.91 -0.93
CA ASN A 262 -16.72 1.78 -0.91
C ASN A 262 -16.47 3.17 -0.28
N ALA A 263 -15.22 3.48 0.09
CA ALA A 263 -14.82 4.72 0.76
C ALA A 263 -13.69 5.46 0.01
N LEU A 264 -13.50 5.16 -1.28
CA LEU A 264 -12.45 5.79 -2.08
C LEU A 264 -12.67 7.31 -2.22
N ASP A 265 -13.92 7.75 -2.29
CA ASP A 265 -14.23 9.18 -2.40
C ASP A 265 -13.99 9.93 -1.08
N GLU A 266 -14.22 9.27 0.05
CA GLU A 266 -13.87 9.78 1.37
C GLU A 266 -12.35 9.87 1.54
N LEU A 267 -11.58 8.89 1.04
CA LEU A 267 -10.12 8.95 1.02
C LEU A 267 -9.61 10.12 0.17
N LYS A 268 -10.17 10.33 -1.02
CA LYS A 268 -9.87 11.48 -1.88
C LYS A 268 -10.17 12.80 -1.17
N SER A 269 -11.32 12.87 -0.48
CA SER A 269 -11.74 14.05 0.27
C SER A 269 -10.81 14.35 1.45
N CYS A 270 -10.34 13.33 2.16
CA CYS A 270 -9.34 13.48 3.22
C CYS A 270 -8.02 14.05 2.67
N ASP A 271 -7.50 13.47 1.60
CA ASP A 271 -6.25 13.93 0.99
C ASP A 271 -6.38 15.34 0.41
N LEU A 272 -7.54 15.68 -0.19
CA LEU A 272 -7.81 17.02 -0.70
C LEU A 272 -7.90 18.06 0.43
N ALA A 273 -8.58 17.75 1.53
CA ALA A 273 -8.67 18.63 2.68
C ALA A 273 -7.30 18.89 3.31
N TYR A 274 -6.48 17.83 3.39
CA TYR A 274 -5.11 17.93 3.89
C TYR A 274 -4.21 18.75 2.96
N ASP A 275 -4.30 18.54 1.65
CA ASP A 275 -3.56 19.31 0.65
C ASP A 275 -3.95 20.79 0.69
N ASN A 276 -5.23 21.09 0.80
CA ASN A 276 -5.73 22.48 0.95
C ASN A 276 -5.18 23.16 2.21
N MET A 277 -5.14 22.45 3.35
CA MET A 277 -4.55 22.97 4.59
C MET A 277 -3.06 23.31 4.40
N PHE A 278 -2.33 22.45 3.71
CA PHE A 278 -0.93 22.69 3.37
C PHE A 278 -0.76 23.89 2.43
N MET A 279 -1.60 23.97 1.39
CA MET A 279 -1.57 25.07 0.41
C MET A 279 -1.94 26.40 1.05
N ASP A 280 -2.94 26.45 1.94
CA ASP A 280 -3.27 27.66 2.70
C ASP A 280 -2.08 28.17 3.52
N THR A 281 -1.35 27.24 4.18
CA THR A 281 -0.16 27.60 4.93
C THR A 281 0.97 28.10 4.01
N LEU A 282 1.11 27.51 2.83
CA LEU A 282 2.15 27.90 1.86
C LEU A 282 1.82 29.25 1.21
N LEU A 283 0.58 29.45 0.78
CA LEU A 283 0.13 30.65 0.09
C LEU A 283 -0.15 31.82 1.06
N GLY A 284 -0.54 31.52 2.29
CA GLY A 284 -0.82 32.49 3.34
C GLY A 284 0.44 33.10 3.98
N LYS A 285 1.63 32.85 3.45
CA LYS A 285 2.83 33.52 3.93
C LYS A 285 2.73 35.02 3.69
N LYS A 286 3.13 35.80 4.70
CA LYS A 286 3.26 37.23 4.60
C LYS A 286 4.09 37.60 3.37
N ARG A 287 3.61 38.55 2.56
CA ARG A 287 4.32 39.11 1.41
C ARG A 287 4.28 40.64 1.48
N ILE A 288 5.36 41.25 1.06
CA ILE A 288 5.48 42.69 0.96
C ILE A 288 5.71 43.00 -0.52
N PHE A 289 4.74 43.61 -1.13
CA PHE A 289 4.85 44.11 -2.51
C PHE A 289 5.58 45.45 -2.47
N MET A 290 6.64 45.56 -3.23
CA MET A 290 7.49 46.74 -3.27
C MET A 290 7.62 47.26 -4.69
N ASP A 291 7.54 48.57 -4.85
CA ASP A 291 7.90 49.20 -6.11
C ASP A 291 9.39 49.02 -6.39
N GLN A 292 9.74 48.78 -7.64
CA GLN A 292 11.13 48.64 -8.06
C GLN A 292 11.97 49.85 -7.72
N ALA A 293 11.40 51.07 -7.68
CA ALA A 293 12.05 52.30 -7.31
C ALA A 293 12.45 52.38 -5.83
N ALA A 294 11.81 51.55 -4.96
CA ALA A 294 12.12 51.52 -3.53
C ALA A 294 13.31 50.57 -3.20
N ILE A 295 13.85 49.83 -4.18
CA ILE A 295 14.93 48.89 -3.99
C ILE A 295 16.25 49.62 -4.21
N CYS A 296 16.99 49.88 -3.14
CA CYS A 296 18.36 50.37 -3.23
C CYS A 296 19.27 49.28 -3.82
N LEU A 297 19.91 49.59 -4.91
CA LEU A 297 20.97 48.74 -5.47
C LEU A 297 22.32 49.30 -5.02
N HIS A 298 23.23 48.41 -4.62
CA HIS A 298 24.62 48.80 -4.45
C HIS A 298 25.16 49.35 -5.78
N PRO A 299 26.05 50.36 -5.73
CA PRO A 299 26.68 50.84 -6.95
C PRO A 299 27.38 49.64 -7.65
N PRO A 300 27.30 49.59 -8.99
CA PRO A 300 27.87 48.48 -9.72
C PRO A 300 29.41 48.41 -9.46
N VAL A 301 29.89 47.23 -9.16
CA VAL A 301 31.35 46.98 -9.11
C VAL A 301 31.84 46.96 -10.54
N THR A 302 32.56 48.01 -10.92
CA THR A 302 33.18 48.15 -12.22
C THR A 302 34.66 47.87 -12.17
N VAL A 303 35.16 47.15 -13.13
CA VAL A 303 36.60 46.95 -13.37
C VAL A 303 36.93 47.49 -14.77
N LYS A 304 38.02 48.20 -14.89
CA LYS A 304 38.48 48.67 -16.21
C LYS A 304 39.09 47.48 -16.95
N ASP A 305 38.66 47.32 -18.19
CA ASP A 305 39.27 46.36 -19.11
C ASP A 305 40.64 46.90 -19.63
N GLU A 306 41.32 46.09 -20.43
CA GLU A 306 42.63 46.44 -20.97
C GLU A 306 42.61 47.69 -21.88
N ASP A 307 41.44 48.06 -22.39
CA ASP A 307 41.20 49.24 -23.23
C ASP A 307 40.72 50.45 -22.43
N GLY A 308 40.60 50.35 -21.12
CA GLY A 308 40.25 51.43 -20.21
C GLY A 308 38.74 51.69 -20.07
N HIS A 309 37.87 50.82 -20.63
CA HIS A 309 36.42 50.92 -20.47
C HIS A 309 35.94 50.25 -19.18
N ASP A 310 34.92 50.84 -18.57
CA ASP A 310 34.30 50.30 -17.35
C ASP A 310 33.41 49.10 -17.69
N ARG A 311 33.81 47.91 -17.26
CA ARG A 311 32.99 46.69 -17.36
C ARG A 311 32.34 46.43 -16.01
N VAL A 312 30.98 46.37 -16.03
CA VAL A 312 30.21 46.01 -14.84
C VAL A 312 30.37 44.53 -14.56
N LEU A 313 31.03 44.18 -13.46
CA LEU A 313 31.20 42.79 -13.03
C LEU A 313 29.97 42.29 -12.26
N ARG A 314 29.38 43.11 -11.41
CA ARG A 314 28.32 42.71 -10.52
C ARG A 314 27.51 43.92 -10.06
N GLN A 315 26.21 43.79 -10.06
CA GLN A 315 25.32 44.70 -9.40
C GLN A 315 24.35 43.87 -8.53
N GLU A 316 24.50 44.03 -7.22
CA GLU A 316 23.64 43.28 -6.26
C GLU A 316 22.67 44.24 -5.59
N PRO A 317 21.42 43.80 -5.33
CA PRO A 317 20.56 44.51 -4.40
C PRO A 317 21.13 44.42 -2.98
N ASP A 318 20.74 45.36 -2.12
CA ASP A 318 21.15 45.37 -0.74
C ASP A 318 20.94 44.03 -0.05
N THR A 319 21.92 43.58 0.72
CA THR A 319 21.96 42.19 1.27
C THR A 319 20.80 41.87 2.18
N GLU A 320 20.19 42.83 2.83
CA GLU A 320 19.01 42.64 3.68
C GLU A 320 17.77 42.23 2.89
N LEU A 321 17.65 42.61 1.62
CA LEU A 321 16.54 42.25 0.73
C LEU A 321 16.75 40.91 0.01
N THR A 322 17.97 40.36 0.02
CA THR A 322 18.29 39.09 -0.63
C THR A 322 18.00 37.87 0.25
N LEU A 323 17.97 38.05 1.57
CA LEU A 323 17.83 36.95 2.52
C LEU A 323 16.45 36.29 2.51
N GLU A 324 15.39 37.00 2.08
CA GLU A 324 14.04 36.45 2.02
C GLU A 324 13.31 36.79 0.72
N LYS A 325 13.77 36.25 -0.40
CA LYS A 325 13.13 36.43 -1.73
C LYS A 325 11.65 36.04 -1.75
N SER A 326 11.18 35.26 -0.79
CA SER A 326 9.76 34.89 -0.68
C SER A 326 8.91 35.94 0.06
N LEU A 327 9.52 36.83 0.83
CA LEU A 327 8.82 37.89 1.57
C LEU A 327 8.61 39.13 0.70
N TYR A 328 9.61 39.50 -0.09
CA TYR A 328 9.55 40.70 -0.92
C TYR A 328 9.28 40.36 -2.38
N VAL A 329 8.17 40.90 -2.91
CA VAL A 329 7.76 40.71 -4.31
C VAL A 329 7.91 42.06 -5.01
N LYS A 330 8.74 42.12 -6.05
CA LYS A 330 8.89 43.30 -6.89
C LYS A 330 7.65 43.44 -7.80
N THR A 331 6.99 44.58 -7.74
CA THR A 331 5.99 44.99 -8.74
C THR A 331 6.66 45.81 -9.81
N GLY A 332 6.28 45.63 -11.07
CA GLY A 332 6.86 46.41 -12.17
C GLY A 332 6.62 47.93 -12.05
N GLU A 333 7.25 48.73 -12.92
CA GLU A 333 7.14 50.18 -12.92
C GLU A 333 5.69 50.64 -13.02
N GLN A 334 5.28 51.42 -12.03
CA GLN A 334 4.17 52.36 -11.94
C GLN A 334 2.77 51.91 -12.35
N LEU A 335 1.92 51.76 -11.35
CA LEU A 335 0.51 52.11 -11.50
C LEU A 335 0.36 53.60 -11.28
N PRO A 336 -0.17 54.36 -12.25
CA PRO A 336 -0.40 55.80 -12.09
C PRO A 336 -1.57 56.03 -11.13
N GLY A 337 -1.31 56.66 -10.01
CA GLY A 337 -2.39 57.30 -9.27
C GLY A 337 -2.34 57.22 -7.73
N ASP A 338 -1.81 56.20 -7.09
CA ASP A 338 -1.65 56.15 -5.62
C ASP A 338 -0.28 55.56 -5.27
N GLN A 339 0.61 56.43 -4.84
CA GLN A 339 1.99 56.08 -4.49
C GLN A 339 2.05 55.36 -3.16
N LYS A 340 1.70 54.08 -3.12
CA LYS A 340 2.10 53.20 -2.04
C LYS A 340 3.37 52.45 -2.45
N PHE A 341 4.52 52.89 -1.97
CA PHE A 341 5.81 52.22 -2.20
C PHE A 341 5.83 50.80 -1.63
N PHE A 342 4.98 50.49 -0.65
CA PHE A 342 4.88 49.22 0.03
C PHE A 342 3.42 48.85 0.23
N GLU A 343 3.07 47.61 -0.11
CA GLU A 343 1.79 47.01 0.24
C GLU A 343 2.06 45.68 0.96
N GLU A 344 1.55 45.61 2.18
CA GLU A 344 1.67 44.38 2.99
C GLU A 344 0.46 43.50 2.73
N TYR A 345 0.73 42.30 2.25
CA TYR A 345 -0.25 41.21 2.15
C TYR A 345 0.00 40.21 3.26
N ASN A 346 -0.88 40.17 4.25
CA ASN A 346 -0.79 39.27 5.41
C ASN A 346 -2.17 38.69 5.69
N PRO A 347 -2.62 37.70 4.90
CA PRO A 347 -3.93 37.10 5.07
C PRO A 347 -3.98 36.31 6.38
N SER A 348 -5.12 36.30 7.04
CA SER A 348 -5.37 35.37 8.15
C SER A 348 -5.41 33.94 7.64
N LEU A 349 -4.66 33.04 8.28
CA LEU A 349 -4.72 31.62 7.97
C LEU A 349 -6.05 31.04 8.48
N ARG A 350 -6.73 30.29 7.64
CA ARG A 350 -8.00 29.59 7.96
C ARG A 350 -7.72 28.27 8.70
N THR A 351 -6.97 28.36 9.79
CA THR A 351 -6.47 27.16 10.48
C THR A 351 -7.59 26.34 11.12
N ASP A 352 -8.58 27.00 11.70
CA ASP A 352 -9.65 26.30 12.42
C ASP A 352 -10.64 25.69 11.43
N GLU A 353 -11.03 26.40 10.38
CA GLU A 353 -11.89 25.88 9.33
C GLU A 353 -11.22 24.69 8.59
N ASN A 354 -9.91 24.76 8.36
CA ASN A 354 -9.16 23.64 7.77
C ASN A 354 -9.13 22.42 8.68
N LYS A 355 -8.93 22.60 10.00
CA LYS A 355 -9.00 21.50 10.96
C LYS A 355 -10.39 20.87 11.00
N GLU A 356 -11.45 21.69 11.04
CA GLU A 356 -12.83 21.20 11.04
C GLU A 356 -13.14 20.41 9.75
N ASN A 357 -12.69 20.90 8.59
CA ASN A 357 -12.87 20.22 7.32
C ASN A 357 -12.15 18.87 7.29
N VAL A 358 -10.88 18.82 7.70
CA VAL A 358 -10.12 17.55 7.79
C VAL A 358 -10.80 16.60 8.77
N GLN A 359 -11.20 17.09 9.96
CA GLN A 359 -11.87 16.27 10.97
C GLN A 359 -13.21 15.70 10.47
N PHE A 360 -13.99 16.49 9.77
CA PHE A 360 -15.26 16.05 9.19
C PHE A 360 -15.05 14.90 8.17
N ASN A 361 -14.07 15.04 7.27
CA ASN A 361 -13.76 14.00 6.29
C ASN A 361 -13.22 12.72 6.95
N LEU A 362 -12.39 12.84 8.01
CA LEU A 362 -11.92 11.70 8.78
C LEU A 362 -13.06 10.96 9.49
N ASN A 363 -14.06 11.68 10.00
CA ASN A 363 -15.23 11.08 10.63
C ASN A 363 -16.10 10.33 9.62
N LEU A 364 -16.29 10.87 8.42
CA LEU A 364 -17.00 10.18 7.33
C LEU A 364 -16.27 8.91 6.91
N LEU A 365 -14.96 9.01 6.68
CA LEU A 365 -14.14 7.84 6.35
C LEU A 365 -14.25 6.78 7.43
N SER A 366 -14.07 7.15 8.69
CA SER A 366 -14.13 6.23 9.83
C SER A 366 -15.46 5.49 9.92
N MET A 367 -16.57 6.18 9.68
CA MET A 367 -17.90 5.60 9.61
C MET A 367 -18.05 4.61 8.45
N LYS A 368 -17.55 4.97 7.26
CA LYS A 368 -17.65 4.15 6.04
C LYS A 368 -16.85 2.84 6.13
N VAL A 369 -15.68 2.88 6.79
CA VAL A 369 -14.83 1.70 6.96
C VAL A 369 -15.16 0.87 8.20
N GLY A 370 -16.29 1.16 8.90
CA GLY A 370 -16.81 0.37 10.00
C GLY A 370 -16.16 0.59 11.35
N LEU A 371 -15.30 1.60 11.52
CA LEU A 371 -14.63 1.93 12.79
C LEU A 371 -15.45 2.90 13.67
N GLY A 372 -16.62 3.33 13.20
CA GLY A 372 -17.50 4.28 13.89
C GLY A 372 -17.01 5.73 13.75
N GLN A 373 -17.86 6.68 14.16
CA GLN A 373 -17.48 8.08 14.19
C GLN A 373 -16.41 8.33 15.25
N ASN A 374 -15.59 9.34 15.07
CA ASN A 374 -14.60 9.79 16.03
C ASN A 374 -13.41 8.84 16.30
N ARG A 375 -13.14 7.86 15.45
CA ARG A 375 -11.92 7.04 15.58
C ARG A 375 -10.66 7.88 15.42
N TYR A 376 -10.65 8.78 14.43
CA TYR A 376 -9.52 9.63 14.09
C TYR A 376 -9.78 11.07 14.49
N GLN A 377 -9.48 11.43 15.75
CA GLN A 377 -9.69 12.79 16.28
C GLN A 377 -8.39 13.50 16.61
N PHE A 378 -8.29 14.79 16.24
CA PHE A 378 -7.14 15.63 16.61
C PHE A 378 -7.17 16.09 18.08
N ASN A 379 -8.33 16.12 18.72
CA ASN A 379 -8.52 16.67 20.07
C ASN A 379 -8.78 15.62 21.14
N GLN A 380 -8.14 14.47 21.08
CA GLN A 380 -8.24 13.53 22.20
C GLN A 380 -7.47 14.06 23.42
N GLN A 381 -8.18 14.61 24.37
CA GLN A 381 -7.74 14.62 25.77
C GLN A 381 -7.71 13.15 26.23
N SER A 382 -6.53 12.60 26.32
CA SER A 382 -6.22 11.19 26.57
C SER A 382 -6.59 10.23 25.43
N MET A 383 -5.62 9.79 24.69
CA MET A 383 -5.68 8.49 24.05
C MET A 383 -5.82 7.47 25.18
N ALA A 384 -7.00 6.88 25.33
CA ALA A 384 -7.10 5.61 26.00
C ALA A 384 -6.16 4.68 25.22
N THR A 385 -5.03 4.35 25.82
CA THR A 385 -4.13 3.35 25.25
C THR A 385 -4.95 2.09 25.03
N ALA A 386 -4.61 1.29 24.02
CA ALA A 386 -5.26 0.00 23.73
C ALA A 386 -5.32 -0.93 24.96
N THR A 387 -4.79 -0.51 26.08
CA THR A 387 -4.83 -1.14 27.42
C THR A 387 -6.08 -0.77 28.23
N GLN A 388 -6.90 0.17 27.77
CA GLN A 388 -8.08 0.67 28.55
C GLN A 388 -9.43 0.35 27.87
N VAL A 389 -9.44 -0.46 26.82
CA VAL A 389 -10.68 -0.98 26.20
C VAL A 389 -10.85 -2.44 26.55
#